data_2535c9498b306aef8019229ba7c7a74d
#
_entry.id   2535c9498b306aef8019229ba7c7a74d
#
_cell.length_a   1.000
_cell.length_b   1.000
_cell.length_c   1.000
_cell.angle_alpha   90.00
_cell.angle_beta   90.00
_cell.angle_gamma   90.00
#
_symmetry.space_group_name_H-M   'P 1'
#
loop_
_entity.id
_entity.type
_entity.pdbx_description
1 polymer ?
#
loop_
_entity_poly.entity_id
_entity_poly.type
_entity_poly.pdbx_seq_one_letter_code
_entity_poly.pdbx_strand_id
1 'polypeptide(L)'
;PLIYLKKETIEDKRKSAEIVKEVYGEDANFDFADLSSNNIAKFMRHLLVRRFESSIFAFKKSVDNMIAKYENIKMWISKNRYTIYKRGDVNYEDYSEDDNDIMIKDNSKKYEGLYIIENVKEVLSEEFFIDFENDLKILKEIKKDWENIGIEKDKKFFKLKEELKKFK
;
A
#
# COMPACT_ATOMS: atom_id res chain seq x y z
N PRO A 1 3.85 3.62 7.06
CA PRO A 1 3.38 4.36 8.26
C PRO A 1 4.37 4.32 9.43
N LEU A 2 5.20 3.26 9.59
CA LEU A 2 6.10 3.14 10.75
C LEU A 2 7.18 4.23 10.83
N ILE A 3 7.54 4.87 9.71
CA ILE A 3 8.43 6.05 9.70
C ILE A 3 7.80 7.27 10.36
N TYR A 4 6.47 7.31 10.43
CA TYR A 4 5.68 8.41 11.00
C TYR A 4 5.28 8.19 12.47
N LEU A 5 5.82 7.15 13.13
CA LEU A 5 5.61 6.95 14.57
C LEU A 5 6.20 8.12 15.36
N LYS A 6 5.43 8.65 16.31
CA LYS A 6 5.89 9.74 17.18
C LYS A 6 7.11 9.33 18.00
N LYS A 7 8.08 10.23 18.08
CA LYS A 7 9.35 10.03 18.81
C LYS A 7 9.72 11.27 19.65
N GLU A 8 8.73 12.11 19.96
CA GLU A 8 8.95 13.41 20.60
C GLU A 8 9.26 13.26 22.08
N THR A 9 8.49 12.43 22.77
CA THR A 9 8.67 12.17 24.22
C THR A 9 9.28 10.79 24.47
N ILE A 10 9.73 10.56 25.73
CA ILE A 10 10.24 9.24 26.14
C ILE A 10 9.13 8.18 26.04
N GLU A 11 7.91 8.57 26.38
CA GLU A 11 6.76 7.66 26.30
C GLU A 11 6.39 7.35 24.86
N ASP A 12 6.42 8.34 23.94
CA ASP A 12 6.19 8.11 22.52
C ASP A 12 7.24 7.16 21.95
N LYS A 13 8.52 7.36 22.28
CA LYS A 13 9.60 6.47 21.84
C LYS A 13 9.38 5.04 22.32
N ARG A 14 8.94 4.85 23.57
CA ARG A 14 8.65 3.52 24.13
C ARG A 14 7.51 2.85 23.40
N LYS A 15 6.36 3.51 23.26
CA LYS A 15 5.19 3.00 22.53
C LYS A 15 5.53 2.67 21.07
N SER A 16 6.24 3.56 20.41
CA SER A 16 6.67 3.38 19.02
C SER A 16 7.65 2.22 18.85
N ALA A 17 8.58 2.01 19.81
CA ALA A 17 9.49 0.88 19.79
C ALA A 17 8.75 -0.46 19.99
N GLU A 18 7.75 -0.50 20.86
CA GLU A 18 6.88 -1.67 21.07
C GLU A 18 6.15 -2.02 19.76
N ILE A 19 5.60 -1.04 19.04
CA ILE A 19 4.95 -1.25 17.75
C ILE A 19 5.92 -1.81 16.70
N VAL A 20 7.15 -1.25 16.62
CA VAL A 20 8.17 -1.74 15.67
C VAL A 20 8.52 -3.19 15.95
N LYS A 21 8.70 -3.57 17.21
CA LYS A 21 8.99 -4.95 17.63
C LYS A 21 7.84 -5.90 17.31
N GLU A 22 6.61 -5.50 17.58
CA GLU A 22 5.41 -6.30 17.27
C GLU A 22 5.25 -6.55 15.76
N VAL A 23 5.62 -5.58 14.92
CA VAL A 23 5.46 -5.70 13.47
C VAL A 23 6.63 -6.43 12.81
N TYR A 24 7.85 -6.18 13.26
CA TYR A 24 9.06 -6.71 12.60
C TYR A 24 9.83 -7.76 13.41
N GLY A 25 9.44 -7.99 14.67
CA GLY A 25 10.10 -8.92 15.60
C GLY A 25 10.96 -8.21 16.66
N GLU A 26 11.30 -8.95 17.72
CA GLU A 26 11.97 -8.42 18.92
C GLU A 26 13.31 -7.71 18.67
N ASP A 27 14.06 -8.13 17.62
CA ASP A 27 15.36 -7.55 17.29
C ASP A 27 15.24 -6.27 16.42
N ALA A 28 14.03 -5.89 16.04
CA ALA A 28 13.80 -4.74 15.18
C ALA A 28 13.93 -3.41 15.94
N ASN A 29 14.51 -2.42 15.27
CA ASN A 29 14.65 -1.05 15.74
C ASN A 29 14.10 -0.05 14.72
N PHE A 30 14.16 1.26 15.04
CA PHE A 30 13.69 2.31 14.15
C PHE A 30 14.45 2.37 12.83
N ASP A 31 15.77 2.20 12.84
CA ASP A 31 16.59 2.23 11.62
C ASP A 31 16.19 1.12 10.66
N PHE A 32 15.87 -0.06 11.21
CA PHE A 32 15.33 -1.17 10.43
C PHE A 32 13.95 -0.86 9.84
N ALA A 33 13.06 -0.24 10.60
CA ALA A 33 11.73 0.15 10.14
C ALA A 33 11.81 1.21 9.03
N ASP A 34 12.68 2.20 9.17
CA ASP A 34 12.93 3.25 8.20
C ASP A 34 13.52 2.68 6.89
N LEU A 35 14.52 1.81 7.00
CA LEU A 35 15.12 1.13 5.86
C LEU A 35 14.10 0.25 5.11
N SER A 36 13.30 -0.51 5.85
CA SER A 36 12.24 -1.37 5.29
C SER A 36 11.19 -0.55 4.54
N SER A 37 10.73 0.56 5.14
CA SER A 37 9.75 1.46 4.53
C SER A 37 10.28 2.08 3.23
N ASN A 38 11.53 2.54 3.23
CA ASN A 38 12.18 3.09 2.04
C ASN A 38 12.34 2.05 0.92
N ASN A 39 12.67 0.81 1.26
CA ASN A 39 12.78 -0.27 0.28
C ASN A 39 11.41 -0.62 -0.33
N ILE A 40 10.35 -0.65 0.47
CA ILE A 40 8.97 -0.86 0.00
C ILE A 40 8.58 0.27 -0.96
N ALA A 41 8.85 1.53 -0.62
CA ALA A 41 8.53 2.67 -1.49
C ALA A 41 9.27 2.60 -2.84
N LYS A 42 10.56 2.24 -2.84
CA LYS A 42 11.34 2.02 -4.07
C LYS A 42 10.77 0.88 -4.90
N PHE A 43 10.42 -0.24 -4.25
CA PHE A 43 9.82 -1.40 -4.92
C PHE A 43 8.48 -1.05 -5.56
N MET A 44 7.60 -0.35 -4.84
CA MET A 44 6.29 0.07 -5.37
C MET A 44 6.43 1.01 -6.58
N ARG A 45 7.38 1.95 -6.53
CA ARG A 45 7.69 2.82 -7.69
C ARG A 45 8.13 2.01 -8.89
N HIS A 46 9.04 1.06 -8.71
CA HIS A 46 9.53 0.19 -9.76
C HIS A 46 8.41 -0.68 -10.34
N LEU A 47 7.54 -1.20 -9.49
CA LEU A 47 6.38 -1.99 -9.90
C LEU A 47 5.43 -1.16 -10.79
N LEU A 48 5.11 0.08 -10.40
CA LEU A 48 4.25 0.97 -11.19
C LEU A 48 4.86 1.28 -12.57
N VAL A 49 6.18 1.55 -12.63
CA VAL A 49 6.87 1.76 -13.90
C VAL A 49 6.77 0.52 -14.79
N ARG A 50 7.04 -0.67 -14.25
CA ARG A 50 6.90 -1.93 -14.99
C ARG A 50 5.46 -2.18 -15.47
N ARG A 51 4.46 -1.88 -14.67
CA ARG A 51 3.06 -1.98 -15.06
C ARG A 51 2.74 -1.05 -16.22
N PHE A 52 3.21 0.19 -16.14
CA PHE A 52 3.07 1.18 -17.23
C PHE A 52 3.76 0.72 -18.51
N GLU A 53 5.00 0.21 -18.42
CA GLU A 53 5.73 -0.33 -19.56
C GLU A 53 5.08 -1.59 -20.17
N SER A 54 4.39 -2.37 -19.35
CA SER A 54 3.71 -3.58 -19.79
C SER A 54 2.42 -3.28 -20.55
N SER A 55 1.51 -2.53 -19.94
CA SER A 55 0.20 -2.22 -20.50
C SER A 55 -0.41 -1.01 -19.79
N ILE A 56 -0.99 -0.10 -20.57
CA ILE A 56 -1.78 1.03 -20.07
C ILE A 56 -2.93 0.54 -19.18
N PHE A 57 -3.57 -0.56 -19.56
CA PHE A 57 -4.66 -1.15 -18.78
C PHE A 57 -4.17 -1.65 -17.42
N ALA A 58 -3.04 -2.38 -17.38
CA ALA A 58 -2.45 -2.87 -16.14
C ALA A 58 -2.05 -1.71 -15.20
N PHE A 59 -1.52 -0.63 -15.75
CA PHE A 59 -1.21 0.58 -14.99
C PHE A 59 -2.46 1.22 -14.40
N LYS A 60 -3.51 1.45 -15.21
CA LYS A 60 -4.79 2.02 -14.74
C LYS A 60 -5.39 1.18 -13.62
N LYS A 61 -5.46 -0.15 -13.79
CA LYS A 61 -5.96 -1.07 -12.75
C LYS A 61 -5.14 -0.95 -11.46
N SER A 62 -3.81 -0.82 -11.57
CA SER A 62 -2.96 -0.63 -10.39
C SER A 62 -3.23 0.68 -9.66
N VAL A 63 -3.43 1.78 -10.40
CA VAL A 63 -3.79 3.07 -9.82
C VAL A 63 -5.17 3.01 -9.13
N ASP A 64 -6.16 2.39 -9.79
CA ASP A 64 -7.50 2.20 -9.20
C ASP A 64 -7.44 1.38 -7.90
N ASN A 65 -6.67 0.30 -7.89
CA ASN A 65 -6.48 -0.53 -6.70
C ASN A 65 -5.78 0.25 -5.57
N MET A 66 -4.79 1.09 -5.90
CA MET A 66 -4.14 1.95 -4.91
C MET A 66 -5.12 2.96 -4.32
N ILE A 67 -5.93 3.65 -5.15
CA ILE A 67 -6.95 4.58 -4.67
C ILE A 67 -7.93 3.87 -3.74
N ALA A 68 -8.44 2.70 -4.14
CA ALA A 68 -9.36 1.94 -3.31
C ALA A 68 -8.76 1.57 -1.94
N LYS A 69 -7.47 1.17 -1.90
CA LYS A 69 -6.75 0.91 -0.65
C LYS A 69 -6.61 2.17 0.21
N TYR A 70 -6.27 3.32 -0.38
CA TYR A 70 -6.19 4.59 0.34
C TYR A 70 -7.54 5.02 0.90
N GLU A 71 -8.64 4.87 0.15
CA GLU A 71 -9.99 5.18 0.65
C GLU A 71 -10.39 4.25 1.82
N ASN A 72 -10.04 2.97 1.75
CA ASN A 72 -10.25 2.04 2.87
C ASN A 72 -9.43 2.45 4.11
N ILE A 73 -8.17 2.82 3.94
CA ILE A 73 -7.32 3.32 5.03
C ILE A 73 -7.91 4.60 5.60
N LYS A 74 -8.40 5.54 4.76
CA LYS A 74 -9.06 6.77 5.21
C LYS A 74 -10.27 6.49 6.09
N MET A 75 -11.07 5.49 5.73
CA MET A 75 -12.19 5.04 6.54
C MET A 75 -11.74 4.48 7.91
N TRP A 76 -10.59 3.79 7.96
CA TRP A 76 -10.05 3.30 9.21
C TRP A 76 -9.50 4.41 10.10
N ILE A 77 -8.75 5.34 9.51
CA ILE A 77 -8.25 6.54 10.19
C ILE A 77 -9.41 7.33 10.79
N SER A 78 -10.56 7.45 10.09
CA SER A 78 -11.75 8.12 10.63
C SER A 78 -12.32 7.43 11.87
N LYS A 79 -12.08 6.11 12.02
CA LYS A 79 -12.39 5.31 13.21
C LYS A 79 -11.26 5.29 14.23
N ASN A 80 -10.25 6.14 14.06
CA ASN A 80 -9.06 6.23 14.90
C ASN A 80 -8.22 4.93 14.96
N ARG A 81 -8.20 4.17 13.84
CA ARG A 81 -7.49 2.89 13.68
C ARG A 81 -6.61 2.88 12.43
N TYR A 82 -5.54 2.09 12.47
CA TYR A 82 -4.71 1.78 11.31
C TYR A 82 -4.21 0.34 11.39
N THR A 83 -4.11 -0.35 10.25
CA THR A 83 -3.71 -1.75 10.19
C THR A 83 -2.39 -1.90 9.47
N ILE A 84 -1.46 -2.66 10.03
CA ILE A 84 -0.15 -2.98 9.47
C ILE A 84 -0.01 -4.50 9.38
N TYR A 85 0.54 -5.00 8.26
CA TYR A 85 0.91 -6.41 8.15
C TYR A 85 2.19 -6.68 8.91
N LYS A 86 2.22 -7.74 9.73
CA LYS A 86 3.42 -8.21 10.40
C LYS A 86 4.37 -8.85 9.39
N ARG A 87 5.67 -8.68 9.61
CA ARG A 87 6.69 -9.30 8.77
C ARG A 87 6.72 -10.81 9.00
N GLY A 88 6.72 -11.60 7.92
CA GLY A 88 6.82 -13.05 7.97
C GLY A 88 5.49 -13.79 7.79
N ASP A 89 4.36 -13.10 8.02
CA ASP A 89 3.03 -13.70 7.89
C ASP A 89 2.41 -13.49 6.49
N VAL A 90 3.11 -12.78 5.62
CA VAL A 90 2.65 -12.48 4.27
C VAL A 90 3.54 -13.20 3.27
N ASN A 91 3.04 -14.28 2.69
CA ASN A 91 3.59 -14.84 1.46
C ASN A 91 3.32 -13.84 0.34
N TYR A 92 4.36 -13.14 -0.12
CA TYR A 92 4.26 -12.20 -1.25
C TYR A 92 3.79 -12.87 -2.55
N GLU A 93 3.83 -14.19 -2.63
CA GLU A 93 3.32 -15.01 -3.74
C GLU A 93 1.79 -15.12 -3.73
N ASP A 94 1.13 -14.92 -2.57
CA ASP A 94 -0.33 -14.94 -2.43
C ASP A 94 -1.00 -13.60 -2.72
N TYR A 95 -0.27 -12.57 -3.13
CA TYR A 95 -0.85 -11.35 -3.68
C TYR A 95 -1.39 -11.60 -5.08
N SER A 96 -2.49 -12.36 -5.18
CA SER A 96 -3.30 -12.35 -6.37
C SER A 96 -3.90 -10.94 -6.53
N GLU A 97 -3.91 -10.44 -7.76
CA GLU A 97 -4.42 -9.09 -8.10
C GLU A 97 -5.92 -8.91 -7.76
N ASP A 98 -6.58 -9.98 -7.34
CA ASP A 98 -8.02 -10.03 -7.07
C ASP A 98 -8.38 -9.86 -5.58
N ASP A 99 -7.41 -9.76 -4.66
CA ASP A 99 -7.67 -9.51 -3.23
C ASP A 99 -8.06 -8.05 -2.94
N ASN A 100 -9.00 -7.52 -3.72
CA ASN A 100 -9.71 -6.27 -3.39
C ASN A 100 -10.62 -6.40 -2.15
N ASP A 101 -10.75 -7.61 -1.60
CA ASP A 101 -11.64 -7.92 -0.49
C ASP A 101 -10.86 -8.26 0.79
N ILE A 102 -9.91 -7.40 1.21
CA ILE A 102 -9.66 -7.31 2.65
C ILE A 102 -10.78 -6.44 3.24
N MET A 103 -11.99 -6.82 2.96
CA MET A 103 -13.11 -6.56 3.85
C MET A 103 -12.82 -7.38 5.10
N ILE A 104 -12.55 -6.69 6.18
CA ILE A 104 -12.55 -7.25 7.53
C ILE A 104 -13.98 -7.74 7.81
N LYS A 105 -14.30 -8.88 7.24
CA LYS A 105 -15.39 -9.72 7.72
C LYS A 105 -14.84 -10.44 8.94
N ASP A 106 -15.52 -10.24 10.03
CA ASP A 106 -15.35 -10.78 11.36
C ASP A 106 -15.03 -12.30 11.40
N ASN A 107 -13.80 -12.65 11.06
CA ASN A 107 -13.29 -14.03 11.12
C ASN A 107 -11.91 -14.00 11.75
N SER A 108 -11.86 -14.32 13.03
CA SER A 108 -10.68 -14.29 13.90
C SER A 108 -9.43 -15.01 13.35
N LYS A 109 -9.55 -15.92 12.40
CA LYS A 109 -8.42 -16.62 11.76
C LYS A 109 -7.70 -15.83 10.67
N LYS A 110 -8.31 -14.75 10.15
CA LYS A 110 -7.71 -13.92 9.07
C LYS A 110 -6.78 -12.82 9.58
N TYR A 111 -6.66 -12.66 10.89
CA TYR A 111 -5.93 -11.55 11.54
C TYR A 111 -4.59 -11.91 12.14
N GLU A 112 -4.16 -13.18 12.07
CA GLU A 112 -2.90 -13.63 12.70
C GLU A 112 -1.67 -12.87 12.18
N GLY A 113 -1.73 -12.32 10.96
CA GLY A 113 -0.67 -11.51 10.34
C GLY A 113 -0.87 -10.00 10.41
N LEU A 114 -1.85 -9.50 11.16
CA LEU A 114 -2.16 -8.07 11.21
C LEU A 114 -1.87 -7.48 12.60
N TYR A 115 -1.30 -6.28 12.61
CA TYR A 115 -1.19 -5.44 13.79
C TYR A 115 -2.10 -4.22 13.63
N ILE A 116 -2.94 -3.96 14.63
CA ILE A 116 -3.87 -2.84 14.61
C ILE A 116 -3.34 -1.77 15.55
N ILE A 117 -3.06 -0.60 15.01
CA ILE A 117 -2.77 0.60 15.79
C ILE A 117 -4.11 1.21 16.19
N GLU A 118 -4.40 1.21 17.47
CA GLU A 118 -5.49 1.98 18.06
C GLU A 118 -5.00 3.41 18.36
N ASN A 119 -5.92 4.37 18.42
CA ASN A 119 -5.60 5.76 18.71
C ASN A 119 -4.55 6.37 17.77
N VAL A 120 -4.75 6.18 16.48
CA VAL A 120 -3.82 6.56 15.39
C VAL A 120 -3.30 7.99 15.53
N LYS A 121 -4.16 8.94 15.95
CA LYS A 121 -3.80 10.35 16.12
C LYS A 121 -2.82 10.61 17.28
N GLU A 122 -2.78 9.71 18.25
CA GLU A 122 -1.82 9.79 19.36
C GLU A 122 -0.48 9.17 18.99
N VAL A 123 -0.49 8.16 18.12
CA VAL A 123 0.67 7.32 17.80
C VAL A 123 1.43 7.83 16.57
N LEU A 124 0.72 8.32 15.54
CA LEU A 124 1.32 8.82 14.31
C LEU A 124 1.47 10.35 14.33
N SER A 125 2.53 10.83 13.71
CA SER A 125 2.80 12.26 13.55
C SER A 125 1.79 12.92 12.60
N GLU A 126 1.63 14.25 12.69
CA GLU A 126 0.78 15.01 11.76
C GLU A 126 1.23 14.90 10.32
N GLU A 127 2.52 14.77 10.07
CA GLU A 127 3.10 14.57 8.74
C GLU A 127 2.49 13.37 8.02
N PHE A 128 2.21 12.27 8.75
CA PHE A 128 1.53 11.11 8.16
C PHE A 128 0.21 11.49 7.51
N PHE A 129 -0.62 12.27 8.16
CA PHE A 129 -1.95 12.62 7.65
C PHE A 129 -1.85 13.57 6.46
N ILE A 130 -0.89 14.49 6.48
CA ILE A 130 -0.62 15.42 5.38
C ILE A 130 -0.15 14.65 4.15
N ASP A 131 0.85 13.80 4.30
CA ASP A 131 1.40 13.00 3.20
C ASP A 131 0.37 12.02 2.65
N PHE A 132 -0.41 11.39 3.52
CA PHE A 132 -1.49 10.49 3.14
C PHE A 132 -2.55 11.16 2.24
N GLU A 133 -3.02 12.36 2.61
CA GLU A 133 -4.00 13.10 1.80
C GLU A 133 -3.36 13.61 0.50
N ASN A 134 -2.10 14.03 0.51
CA ASN A 134 -1.36 14.43 -0.68
C ASN A 134 -1.20 13.27 -1.66
N ASP A 135 -0.80 12.09 -1.18
CA ASP A 135 -0.66 10.88 -2.01
C ASP A 135 -1.99 10.50 -2.67
N LEU A 136 -3.08 10.49 -1.90
CA LEU A 136 -4.41 10.20 -2.42
C LEU A 136 -4.83 11.21 -3.49
N LYS A 137 -4.54 12.50 -3.29
CA LYS A 137 -4.79 13.55 -4.27
C LYS A 137 -4.02 13.30 -5.56
N ILE A 138 -2.72 13.03 -5.48
CA ILE A 138 -1.86 12.73 -6.64
C ILE A 138 -2.39 11.50 -7.39
N LEU A 139 -2.75 10.42 -6.70
CA LEU A 139 -3.31 9.23 -7.33
C LEU A 139 -4.62 9.53 -8.09
N LYS A 140 -5.50 10.37 -7.54
CA LYS A 140 -6.73 10.80 -8.21
C LYS A 140 -6.46 11.69 -9.42
N GLU A 141 -5.46 12.55 -9.36
CA GLU A 141 -5.01 13.36 -10.51
C GLU A 141 -4.45 12.47 -11.61
N ILE A 142 -3.58 11.51 -11.30
CA ILE A 142 -3.07 10.51 -12.25
C ILE A 142 -4.24 9.75 -12.89
N LYS A 143 -5.20 9.28 -12.10
CA LYS A 143 -6.38 8.58 -12.63
C LYS A 143 -7.12 9.45 -13.65
N LYS A 144 -7.40 10.72 -13.32
CA LYS A 144 -8.09 11.66 -14.17
C LYS A 144 -7.35 11.91 -15.49
N ASP A 145 -6.03 12.10 -15.44
CA ASP A 145 -5.21 12.36 -16.62
C ASP A 145 -5.21 11.16 -17.58
N TRP A 146 -5.30 9.94 -17.03
CA TRP A 146 -5.30 8.70 -17.83
C TRP A 146 -6.70 8.18 -18.17
N GLU A 147 -7.77 8.77 -17.64
CA GLU A 147 -9.15 8.30 -17.82
C GLU A 147 -9.54 8.22 -19.31
N ASN A 148 -9.19 9.22 -20.08
CA ASN A 148 -9.52 9.33 -21.50
C ASN A 148 -8.57 8.57 -22.44
N ILE A 149 -7.57 7.87 -21.89
CA ILE A 149 -6.66 7.05 -22.70
C ILE A 149 -7.23 5.65 -22.78
N GLY A 150 -7.88 5.34 -23.89
CA GLY A 150 -8.47 4.03 -24.13
C GLY A 150 -7.45 2.96 -24.53
N ILE A 151 -7.92 1.72 -24.57
CA ILE A 151 -7.11 0.55 -24.94
C ILE A 151 -6.57 0.65 -26.40
N GLU A 152 -7.23 1.44 -27.24
CA GLU A 152 -6.83 1.71 -28.62
C GLU A 152 -5.45 2.38 -28.73
N LYS A 153 -4.97 3.01 -27.66
CA LYS A 153 -3.63 3.61 -27.59
C LYS A 153 -2.56 2.66 -27.07
N ASP A 154 -2.93 1.46 -26.60
CA ASP A 154 -2.01 0.44 -26.11
C ASP A 154 -1.43 -0.37 -27.29
N LYS A 155 -0.35 0.15 -27.87
CA LYS A 155 0.33 -0.50 -29.02
C LYS A 155 0.80 -1.93 -28.70
N LYS A 156 1.18 -2.22 -27.44
CA LYS A 156 1.63 -3.55 -27.03
C LYS A 156 0.48 -4.54 -27.01
N PHE A 157 -0.68 -4.13 -26.53
CA PHE A 157 -1.88 -4.95 -26.57
C PHE A 157 -2.26 -5.34 -28.00
N PHE A 158 -2.25 -4.38 -28.93
CA PHE A 158 -2.56 -4.67 -30.33
C PHE A 158 -1.54 -5.59 -30.97
N LYS A 159 -0.25 -5.36 -30.75
CA LYS A 159 0.81 -6.23 -31.25
C LYS A 159 0.67 -7.67 -30.73
N LEU A 160 0.39 -7.85 -29.45
CA LEU A 160 0.13 -9.15 -28.85
C LEU A 160 -1.10 -9.82 -29.50
N LYS A 161 -2.19 -9.08 -29.69
CA LYS A 161 -3.40 -9.58 -30.33
C LYS A 161 -3.17 -10.02 -31.78
N GLU A 162 -2.34 -9.31 -32.54
CA GLU A 162 -1.95 -9.68 -33.89
C GLU A 162 -1.10 -10.95 -33.92
N GLU A 163 -0.11 -11.07 -33.02
CA GLU A 163 0.70 -12.27 -32.93
C GLU A 163 -0.14 -13.50 -32.55
N LEU A 164 -1.04 -13.39 -31.58
CA LEU A 164 -1.94 -14.50 -31.20
C LEU A 164 -2.87 -14.96 -32.33
N LYS A 165 -3.23 -14.08 -33.28
CA LYS A 165 -4.03 -14.48 -34.44
C LYS A 165 -3.25 -15.34 -35.43
N LYS A 166 -1.92 -15.27 -35.43
CA LYS A 166 -1.08 -16.08 -36.32
C LYS A 166 -0.99 -17.55 -35.87
N PHE A 167 -1.35 -17.86 -34.63
CA PHE A 167 -1.33 -19.21 -34.05
C PHE A 167 -2.70 -19.91 -34.12
N LYS A 168 -3.70 -19.29 -34.73
CA LYS A 168 -4.99 -19.91 -35.10
C LYS A 168 -5.03 -20.29 -36.57
#